data_29772b470ab93b26f508e8e12e2daab9
#
_entry.id   29772b470ab93b26f508e8e12e2daab9
#
_cell.length_a   1.000
_cell.length_b   1.000
_cell.length_c   1.000
_cell.angle_alpha   90.00
_cell.angle_beta   90.00
_cell.angle_gamma   90.00
#
_symmetry.space_group_name_H-M   'P 1'
#
loop_
_entity.id
_entity.type
_entity.pdbx_description
1 polymer ?
#
loop_
_entity_poly.entity_id
_entity_poly.type
_entity_poly.pdbx_seq_one_letter_code
_entity_poly.pdbx_strand_id
1 'polypeptide(L)'
;FRNTDLVFQAGLKNIAGSSGLTIKNSRFEDIGRGIYTDWSGSKDFYIADNVFVGRFDPTHLLGFTGPVWAPYNIDGQPALVSEYAVKVYGSGHVVAYNKVDHFHDGIDIATYGNPDGTPQPLRERMPVSIDFYNNDISHVEDNCIESDGGAHNIRIFRNRCFNHGHRALSVQPMFGGPVYFMRNIVYHAPEGG
;
A
#
# COMPACT_ATOMS: atom_id res chain seq x y z
N PHE A 1 2.19 3.33 17.77
CA PHE A 1 2.99 2.12 17.49
C PHE A 1 4.35 2.53 16.99
N ARG A 2 5.39 1.91 17.47
CA ARG A 2 6.76 2.26 17.07
C ARG A 2 7.66 1.03 17.08
N ASN A 3 8.63 1.01 16.14
CA ASN A 3 9.65 -0.04 16.02
C ASN A 3 9.06 -1.46 15.94
N THR A 4 8.16 -1.63 14.99
CA THR A 4 7.44 -2.89 14.77
C THR A 4 7.53 -3.28 13.29
N ASP A 5 7.78 -4.54 13.00
CA ASP A 5 7.86 -4.97 11.61
C ASP A 5 6.48 -5.01 10.95
N LEU A 6 5.49 -5.63 11.56
CA LEU A 6 4.10 -5.65 11.08
C LEU A 6 3.17 -5.20 12.19
N VAL A 7 2.39 -4.15 11.95
CA VAL A 7 1.50 -3.57 12.97
C VAL A 7 0.15 -4.28 13.02
N PHE A 8 -0.53 -4.39 11.89
CA PHE A 8 -1.83 -5.07 11.80
C PHE A 8 -1.86 -6.05 10.64
N GLN A 9 -2.15 -7.30 10.96
CA GLN A 9 -2.56 -8.29 9.98
C GLN A 9 -4.03 -8.63 10.20
N ALA A 10 -4.85 -8.32 9.21
CA ALA A 10 -6.28 -8.53 9.26
C ALA A 10 -6.68 -9.68 8.33
N GLY A 11 -7.39 -10.66 8.88
CA GLY A 11 -7.70 -11.89 8.17
C GLY A 11 -6.59 -12.94 8.29
N LEU A 12 -6.90 -14.11 7.87
CA LEU A 12 -5.98 -15.25 7.87
C LEU A 12 -6.03 -15.93 6.51
N LYS A 13 -4.92 -15.94 5.83
CA LYS A 13 -4.78 -16.51 4.49
C LYS A 13 -5.41 -17.91 4.38
N ASN A 14 -6.23 -18.11 3.38
CA ASN A 14 -6.95 -19.36 3.10
C ASN A 14 -7.93 -19.83 4.18
N ILE A 15 -8.24 -19.00 5.18
CA ILE A 15 -9.13 -19.37 6.28
C ILE A 15 -10.30 -18.39 6.41
N ALA A 16 -10.02 -17.13 6.71
CA ALA A 16 -11.06 -16.13 6.96
C ALA A 16 -10.61 -14.71 6.66
N GLY A 17 -11.48 -13.93 6.08
CA GLY A 17 -11.34 -12.48 5.97
C GLY A 17 -11.82 -11.76 7.22
N SER A 18 -11.43 -10.51 7.35
CA SER A 18 -11.94 -9.59 8.35
C SER A 18 -12.88 -8.58 7.71
N SER A 19 -13.85 -8.09 8.45
CA SER A 19 -14.84 -7.14 7.95
C SER A 19 -15.05 -5.98 8.91
N GLY A 20 -15.24 -4.78 8.35
CA GLY A 20 -15.60 -3.59 9.14
C GLY A 20 -14.48 -3.05 10.02
N LEU A 21 -13.21 -3.35 9.71
CA LEU A 21 -12.09 -2.83 10.48
C LEU A 21 -11.97 -1.32 10.31
N THR A 22 -11.91 -0.59 11.40
CA THR A 22 -11.66 0.86 11.41
C THR A 22 -10.37 1.17 12.14
N ILE A 23 -9.43 1.82 11.46
CA ILE A 23 -8.17 2.30 12.03
C ILE A 23 -8.05 3.78 11.73
N LYS A 24 -8.10 4.60 12.77
CA LYS A 24 -8.11 6.06 12.65
C LYS A 24 -7.24 6.75 13.68
N ASN A 25 -6.83 7.98 13.34
CA ASN A 25 -6.18 8.91 14.27
C ASN A 25 -4.99 8.29 15.00
N SER A 26 -4.26 7.44 14.31
CA SER A 26 -3.15 6.66 14.86
C SER A 26 -1.83 7.07 14.22
N ARG A 27 -0.75 6.91 14.98
CA ARG A 27 0.60 7.17 14.50
C ARG A 27 1.44 5.91 14.55
N PHE A 28 2.07 5.60 13.44
CA PHE A 28 2.92 4.44 13.24
C PHE A 28 4.29 4.95 12.81
N GLU A 29 5.33 4.68 13.58
CA GLU A 29 6.68 5.16 13.34
C GLU A 29 7.67 4.02 13.36
N ASP A 30 8.67 4.12 12.49
CA ASP A 30 9.75 3.14 12.45
C ASP A 30 9.21 1.72 12.24
N ILE A 31 8.29 1.59 11.30
CA ILE A 31 7.59 0.33 11.02
C ILE A 31 8.01 -0.25 9.68
N GLY A 32 8.02 -1.58 9.58
CA GLY A 32 8.26 -2.29 8.32
C GLY A 32 7.01 -2.35 7.46
N ARG A 33 5.91 -2.79 8.03
CA ARG A 33 4.60 -2.94 7.41
C ARG A 33 3.51 -2.40 8.32
N GLY A 34 2.63 -1.57 7.77
CA GLY A 34 1.57 -0.99 8.59
C GLY A 34 0.34 -1.90 8.69
N ILE A 35 -0.59 -1.77 7.78
CA ILE A 35 -1.86 -2.51 7.78
C ILE A 35 -1.88 -3.44 6.57
N TYR A 36 -2.14 -4.71 6.83
CA TYR A 36 -2.07 -5.75 5.81
C TYR A 36 -3.27 -6.71 5.86
N THR A 37 -3.82 -7.02 4.69
CA THR A 37 -4.69 -8.17 4.48
C THR A 37 -4.48 -8.74 3.07
N ASP A 38 -4.40 -10.05 2.96
CA ASP A 38 -4.24 -10.78 1.70
C ASP A 38 -5.40 -11.76 1.41
N TRP A 39 -6.48 -11.67 2.18
CA TRP A 39 -7.62 -12.55 2.01
C TRP A 39 -8.74 -11.90 1.20
N SER A 40 -9.21 -12.58 0.16
CA SER A 40 -10.26 -12.07 -0.74
C SER A 40 -11.62 -11.80 -0.05
N GLY A 41 -11.87 -12.46 1.06
CA GLY A 41 -13.04 -12.23 1.89
C GLY A 41 -12.95 -11.04 2.84
N SER A 42 -11.83 -10.36 2.90
CA SER A 42 -11.71 -9.13 3.69
C SER A 42 -12.48 -8.00 3.04
N LYS A 43 -13.22 -7.21 3.84
CA LYS A 43 -14.07 -6.16 3.29
C LYS A 43 -14.35 -5.03 4.26
N ASP A 44 -14.70 -3.90 3.66
CA ASP A 44 -15.22 -2.73 4.36
C ASP A 44 -14.26 -2.20 5.44
N PHE A 45 -12.96 -2.13 5.13
CA PHE A 45 -12.01 -1.46 6.00
C PHE A 45 -12.08 0.04 5.79
N TYR A 46 -12.03 0.78 6.89
CA TYR A 46 -11.89 2.23 6.88
C TYR A 46 -10.58 2.63 7.59
N ILE A 47 -9.58 3.02 6.80
CA ILE A 47 -8.25 3.36 7.27
C ILE A 47 -8.03 4.85 6.97
N ALA A 48 -8.17 5.70 7.98
CA ALA A 48 -8.19 7.14 7.75
C ALA A 48 -7.53 7.96 8.85
N ASP A 49 -7.09 9.17 8.48
CA ASP A 49 -6.54 10.15 9.41
C ASP A 49 -5.34 9.61 10.22
N ASN A 50 -4.54 8.72 9.61
CA ASN A 50 -3.37 8.15 10.26
C ASN A 50 -2.09 8.78 9.73
N VAL A 51 -1.02 8.64 10.49
CA VAL A 51 0.34 8.97 10.09
C VAL A 51 1.17 7.70 10.10
N PHE A 52 1.70 7.34 8.94
CA PHE A 52 2.63 6.23 8.77
C PHE A 52 4.00 6.80 8.40
N VAL A 53 5.00 6.47 9.18
CA VAL A 53 6.40 6.81 8.91
C VAL A 53 7.21 5.53 8.94
N GLY A 54 7.79 5.22 7.80
CA GLY A 54 8.68 4.07 7.66
C GLY A 54 10.02 4.31 8.34
N ARG A 55 10.89 3.34 8.21
CA ARG A 55 12.25 3.41 8.70
C ARG A 55 13.05 4.36 7.83
N PHE A 56 13.86 5.17 8.44
CA PHE A 56 14.69 6.14 7.77
C PHE A 56 16.14 5.66 7.73
N ASP A 57 16.70 5.61 6.54
CA ASP A 57 18.13 5.44 6.33
C ASP A 57 18.71 6.78 5.84
N PRO A 58 19.63 7.41 6.60
CA PRO A 58 20.20 8.68 6.20
C PRO A 58 21.05 8.61 4.93
N THR A 59 21.42 7.43 4.46
CA THR A 59 22.15 7.24 3.21
C THR A 59 21.21 7.15 1.99
N HIS A 60 19.92 6.97 2.24
CA HIS A 60 18.88 6.92 1.22
C HIS A 60 17.75 7.87 1.62
N LEU A 61 17.46 8.82 0.78
CA LEU A 61 16.38 9.79 1.03
C LEU A 61 14.99 9.16 0.93
N LEU A 62 14.90 7.97 0.37
CA LEU A 62 13.68 7.19 0.25
C LEU A 62 13.61 6.12 1.35
N GLY A 63 12.44 5.58 1.60
CA GLY A 63 12.21 4.67 2.71
C GLY A 63 12.81 3.28 2.59
N PHE A 64 13.33 2.91 1.42
CA PHE A 64 13.85 1.58 1.13
C PHE A 64 15.35 1.64 0.84
N THR A 65 16.12 0.68 1.30
CA THR A 65 17.57 0.67 1.21
C THR A 65 18.16 -0.49 0.43
N GLY A 66 17.40 -1.10 -0.44
CA GLY A 66 17.84 -2.22 -1.26
C GLY A 66 17.43 -2.09 -2.70
N PRO A 67 17.83 -3.00 -3.57
CA PRO A 67 17.29 -3.06 -4.91
C PRO A 67 15.76 -3.22 -4.86
N VAL A 68 15.04 -2.53 -5.73
CA VAL A 68 13.56 -2.49 -5.78
C VAL A 68 12.91 -3.88 -5.66
N TRP A 69 13.60 -4.91 -6.10
CA TRP A 69 13.10 -6.28 -6.09
C TRP A 69 13.89 -7.22 -5.16
N ALA A 70 14.69 -6.66 -4.27
CA ALA A 70 15.46 -7.51 -3.35
C ALA A 70 14.54 -8.12 -2.29
N PRO A 71 14.72 -9.40 -1.98
CA PRO A 71 14.03 -9.99 -0.86
C PRO A 71 14.46 -9.29 0.44
N TYR A 72 13.52 -9.13 1.35
CA TYR A 72 13.66 -8.41 2.62
C TYR A 72 14.76 -8.91 3.56
N ASN A 73 15.40 -9.98 3.24
CA ASN A 73 16.55 -10.52 3.96
C ASN A 73 17.74 -10.61 3.02
N ILE A 74 18.60 -9.62 3.09
CA ILE A 74 19.94 -9.74 2.51
C ILE A 74 20.84 -10.30 3.61
N ASP A 75 21.40 -11.45 3.38
CA ASP A 75 22.36 -12.12 4.29
C ASP A 75 21.85 -12.43 5.71
N GLY A 76 20.57 -12.79 5.86
CA GLY A 76 20.02 -13.19 7.16
C GLY A 76 19.90 -12.05 8.18
N GLN A 77 20.12 -10.82 7.77
CA GLN A 77 19.88 -9.67 8.63
C GLN A 77 18.39 -9.37 8.66
N PRO A 78 17.84 -8.96 9.80
CA PRO A 78 16.48 -8.46 9.85
C PRO A 78 16.37 -7.24 8.91
N ALA A 79 15.41 -7.28 8.02
CA ALA A 79 15.20 -6.21 7.06
C ALA A 79 14.87 -4.91 7.81
N LEU A 80 15.73 -3.92 7.69
CA LEU A 80 15.43 -2.55 8.12
C LEU A 80 14.53 -1.84 7.10
N VAL A 81 13.83 -2.60 6.29
CA VAL A 81 13.02 -2.12 5.18
C VAL A 81 11.64 -1.75 5.65
N SER A 82 11.11 -0.70 5.07
CA SER A 82 9.70 -0.35 5.18
C SER A 82 9.00 -0.68 3.87
N GLU A 83 8.20 -1.73 3.88
CA GLU A 83 7.63 -2.30 2.67
C GLU A 83 6.43 -1.47 2.18
N TYR A 84 5.41 -1.33 3.02
CA TYR A 84 4.20 -0.56 2.71
C TYR A 84 3.54 -0.01 3.97
N ALA A 85 2.87 1.12 3.82
CA ALA A 85 2.05 1.65 4.91
C ALA A 85 0.71 0.90 5.01
N VAL A 86 0.06 0.65 3.87
CA VAL A 86 -1.22 -0.06 3.79
C VAL A 86 -1.21 -0.98 2.59
N LYS A 87 -1.55 -2.24 2.79
CA LYS A 87 -1.74 -3.21 1.73
C LYS A 87 -3.05 -3.95 1.93
N VAL A 88 -4.02 -3.70 1.07
CA VAL A 88 -5.38 -4.26 1.22
C VAL A 88 -5.75 -5.17 0.06
N TYR A 89 -6.52 -6.19 0.37
CA TYR A 89 -7.09 -7.11 -0.60
C TYR A 89 -8.54 -7.43 -0.20
N GLY A 90 -9.40 -7.64 -1.16
CA GLY A 90 -10.82 -7.85 -0.90
C GLY A 90 -11.69 -6.74 -1.48
N SER A 91 -12.68 -6.26 -0.75
CA SER A 91 -13.66 -5.33 -1.32
C SER A 91 -14.12 -4.23 -0.35
N GLY A 92 -14.55 -3.11 -0.94
CA GLY A 92 -15.21 -2.05 -0.18
C GLY A 92 -14.29 -1.26 0.74
N HIS A 93 -12.99 -1.38 0.58
CA HIS A 93 -12.04 -0.67 1.44
C HIS A 93 -11.96 0.82 1.11
N VAL A 94 -11.76 1.62 2.13
CA VAL A 94 -11.48 3.04 2.04
C VAL A 94 -10.18 3.34 2.77
N VAL A 95 -9.22 3.90 2.05
CA VAL A 95 -7.95 4.39 2.61
C VAL A 95 -7.85 5.88 2.29
N ALA A 96 -8.01 6.73 3.29
CA ALA A 96 -8.18 8.16 3.04
C ALA A 96 -7.55 9.04 4.12
N TYR A 97 -7.16 10.25 3.72
CA TYR A 97 -6.63 11.27 4.64
C TYR A 97 -5.41 10.83 5.45
N ASN A 98 -4.68 9.83 4.97
CA ASN A 98 -3.47 9.38 5.64
C ASN A 98 -2.26 10.18 5.15
N LYS A 99 -1.31 10.39 6.04
CA LYS A 99 0.04 10.80 5.69
C LYS A 99 0.93 9.57 5.70
N VAL A 100 1.65 9.36 4.59
CA VAL A 100 2.55 8.21 4.39
C VAL A 100 3.92 8.72 3.97
N ASP A 101 4.95 8.26 4.64
CA ASP A 101 6.30 8.76 4.42
C ASP A 101 7.36 7.66 4.65
N HIS A 102 8.34 7.55 3.75
CA HIS A 102 9.48 6.62 3.82
C HIS A 102 9.09 5.12 3.78
N PHE A 103 8.50 4.70 2.69
CA PHE A 103 8.23 3.28 2.40
C PHE A 103 8.75 2.88 1.02
N HIS A 104 8.80 1.58 0.76
CA HIS A 104 8.99 1.07 -0.60
C HIS A 104 7.76 1.41 -1.43
N ASP A 105 6.58 0.93 -1.04
CA ASP A 105 5.29 1.34 -1.56
C ASP A 105 4.48 2.09 -0.51
N GLY A 106 3.80 3.14 -0.92
CA GLY A 106 2.97 3.89 0.01
C GLY A 106 1.70 3.11 0.38
N ILE A 107 0.80 2.94 -0.56
CA ILE A 107 -0.46 2.23 -0.44
C ILE A 107 -0.56 1.23 -1.58
N ASP A 108 -0.91 -0.01 -1.26
CA ASP A 108 -0.92 -1.11 -2.20
C ASP A 108 -2.21 -1.92 -2.08
N ILE A 109 -2.74 -2.41 -3.18
CA ILE A 109 -3.84 -3.38 -3.21
C ILE A 109 -3.36 -4.80 -3.54
N ALA A 110 -2.09 -4.97 -3.45
CA ALA A 110 -1.37 -6.21 -3.51
C ALA A 110 -1.79 -7.27 -4.50
N THR A 111 -1.10 -7.37 -5.51
CA THR A 111 -0.65 -8.62 -6.11
C THR A 111 -1.27 -9.00 -7.42
N TYR A 112 -0.39 -9.51 -8.21
CA TYR A 112 -0.70 -10.22 -9.43
C TYR A 112 -1.41 -11.53 -9.11
N GLY A 113 -2.68 -11.64 -9.40
CA GLY A 113 -3.38 -12.89 -9.29
C GLY A 113 -4.22 -13.07 -8.03
N ASN A 114 -4.12 -14.21 -7.42
CA ASN A 114 -4.90 -14.59 -6.27
C ASN A 114 -4.00 -14.81 -5.04
N PRO A 115 -3.80 -13.80 -4.18
CA PRO A 115 -2.85 -13.88 -3.08
C PRO A 115 -3.23 -14.89 -2.00
N ASP A 116 -4.50 -15.20 -1.84
CA ASP A 116 -4.95 -16.21 -0.90
C ASP A 116 -4.86 -17.64 -1.44
N GLY A 117 -4.42 -17.79 -2.69
CA GLY A 117 -4.23 -19.09 -3.32
C GLY A 117 -5.52 -19.81 -3.71
N THR A 118 -6.69 -19.20 -3.50
CA THR A 118 -7.97 -19.80 -3.88
C THR A 118 -8.23 -19.61 -5.37
N PRO A 119 -8.42 -20.65 -6.16
CA PRO A 119 -8.81 -20.50 -7.55
C PRO A 119 -10.17 -19.78 -7.65
N GLN A 120 -10.17 -18.63 -8.29
CA GLN A 120 -11.37 -17.83 -8.51
C GLN A 120 -11.49 -17.47 -9.98
N PRO A 121 -12.69 -17.44 -10.55
CA PRO A 121 -12.90 -16.81 -11.85
C PRO A 121 -12.37 -15.38 -11.83
N LEU A 122 -11.81 -14.91 -12.94
CA LEU A 122 -11.19 -13.60 -13.03
C LEU A 122 -12.13 -12.46 -12.61
N ARG A 123 -13.41 -12.60 -12.91
CA ARG A 123 -14.45 -11.64 -12.56
C ARG A 123 -14.74 -11.57 -11.03
N GLU A 124 -14.53 -12.65 -10.33
CA GLU A 124 -14.77 -12.76 -8.88
C GLU A 124 -13.52 -12.48 -8.07
N ARG A 125 -12.40 -12.30 -8.75
CA ARG A 125 -11.15 -11.94 -8.09
C ARG A 125 -11.26 -10.58 -7.45
N MET A 126 -10.72 -10.49 -6.29
CA MET A 126 -10.49 -9.23 -5.59
C MET A 126 -9.09 -8.72 -5.94
N PRO A 127 -8.78 -7.46 -5.77
CA PRO A 127 -9.56 -6.43 -5.07
C PRO A 127 -10.59 -5.72 -5.96
N VAL A 128 -11.70 -5.30 -5.35
CA VAL A 128 -12.78 -4.56 -6.04
C VAL A 128 -13.37 -3.46 -5.15
N SER A 129 -13.88 -2.42 -5.79
CA SER A 129 -14.61 -1.33 -5.10
C SER A 129 -13.81 -0.72 -3.96
N ILE A 130 -12.59 -0.29 -4.24
CA ILE A 130 -11.68 0.28 -3.27
C ILE A 130 -11.45 1.75 -3.59
N ASP A 131 -11.44 2.58 -2.56
CA ASP A 131 -11.19 4.00 -2.64
C ASP A 131 -9.91 4.40 -1.94
N PHE A 132 -9.00 5.04 -2.69
CA PHE A 132 -7.82 5.71 -2.17
C PHE A 132 -7.93 7.20 -2.44
N TYR A 133 -8.16 8.00 -1.40
CA TYR A 133 -8.33 9.43 -1.64
C TYR A 133 -7.82 10.34 -0.52
N ASN A 134 -7.44 11.54 -0.90
CA ASN A 134 -6.92 12.58 -0.01
C ASN A 134 -5.74 12.11 0.86
N ASN A 135 -4.96 11.15 0.37
CA ASN A 135 -3.73 10.75 1.04
C ASN A 135 -2.58 11.65 0.61
N ASP A 136 -1.66 11.87 1.51
CA ASP A 136 -0.44 12.64 1.31
C ASP A 136 0.75 11.69 1.45
N ILE A 137 1.38 11.34 0.31
CA ILE A 137 2.37 10.27 0.23
C ILE A 137 3.69 10.85 -0.29
N SER A 138 4.77 10.56 0.40
CA SER A 138 6.10 11.06 0.06
C SER A 138 7.23 10.10 0.36
N HIS A 139 8.37 10.32 -0.32
CA HIS A 139 9.62 9.59 -0.13
C HIS A 139 9.42 8.07 -0.18
N VAL A 140 8.70 7.61 -1.18
CA VAL A 140 8.54 6.19 -1.47
C VAL A 140 9.49 5.79 -2.59
N GLU A 141 10.03 4.59 -2.52
CA GLU A 141 11.00 4.14 -3.52
C GLU A 141 10.33 3.71 -4.82
N ASP A 142 9.27 2.92 -4.74
CA ASP A 142 8.55 2.46 -5.93
C ASP A 142 7.29 3.29 -6.16
N ASN A 143 6.15 2.89 -5.67
CA ASN A 143 4.88 3.52 -5.99
C ASN A 143 4.27 4.27 -4.80
N CYS A 144 3.72 5.46 -5.04
CA CYS A 144 2.87 6.07 -4.01
C CYS A 144 1.60 5.26 -3.79
N ILE A 145 0.94 4.89 -4.88
CA ILE A 145 -0.23 4.01 -4.85
C ILE A 145 -0.08 2.96 -5.95
N GLU A 146 0.00 1.71 -5.54
CA GLU A 146 0.01 0.56 -6.43
C GLU A 146 -1.38 -0.09 -6.47
N SER A 147 -1.99 -0.11 -7.65
CA SER A 147 -3.28 -0.76 -7.89
C SER A 147 -3.15 -1.97 -8.80
N ASP A 148 -1.98 -2.55 -8.82
CA ASP A 148 -1.65 -3.70 -9.64
C ASP A 148 -2.42 -4.95 -9.21
N GLY A 149 -2.96 -5.66 -10.17
CA GLY A 149 -3.85 -6.79 -9.89
C GLY A 149 -5.29 -6.39 -9.54
N GLY A 150 -5.63 -5.12 -9.59
CA GLY A 150 -7.00 -4.65 -9.38
C GLY A 150 -8.00 -5.28 -10.33
N ALA A 151 -9.18 -5.64 -9.84
CA ALA A 151 -10.20 -6.26 -10.66
C ALA A 151 -11.15 -5.23 -11.27
N HIS A 152 -11.93 -4.52 -10.47
CA HIS A 152 -12.80 -3.46 -10.98
C HIS A 152 -13.22 -2.46 -9.92
N ASN A 153 -13.64 -1.28 -10.40
CA ASN A 153 -14.13 -0.16 -9.59
C ASN A 153 -13.12 0.27 -8.52
N ILE A 154 -11.87 0.45 -8.92
CA ILE A 154 -10.83 1.04 -8.08
C ILE A 154 -10.79 2.55 -8.36
N ARG A 155 -10.88 3.37 -7.31
CA ARG A 155 -10.91 4.82 -7.44
C ARG A 155 -9.76 5.45 -6.67
N ILE A 156 -8.87 6.12 -7.38
CA ILE A 156 -7.67 6.76 -6.86
C ILE A 156 -7.78 8.25 -7.16
N PHE A 157 -8.12 9.06 -6.16
CA PHE A 157 -8.45 10.45 -6.43
C PHE A 157 -8.05 11.41 -5.32
N ARG A 158 -7.68 12.63 -5.72
CA ARG A 158 -7.27 13.71 -4.82
C ARG A 158 -6.10 13.35 -3.88
N ASN A 159 -5.28 12.39 -4.27
CA ASN A 159 -4.06 12.11 -3.53
C ASN A 159 -2.95 13.06 -3.96
N ARG A 160 -2.02 13.30 -3.07
CA ARG A 160 -0.78 13.99 -3.34
C ARG A 160 0.37 13.01 -3.22
N CYS A 161 1.16 12.91 -4.26
CA CYS A 161 2.35 12.06 -4.34
C CYS A 161 3.56 12.89 -4.71
N PHE A 162 4.60 12.88 -3.91
CA PHE A 162 5.80 13.63 -4.22
C PHE A 162 7.08 12.93 -3.72
N ASN A 163 8.18 13.22 -4.40
CA ASN A 163 9.49 12.64 -4.12
C ASN A 163 9.44 11.10 -4.10
N HIS A 164 8.82 10.52 -5.13
CA HIS A 164 8.81 9.07 -5.34
C HIS A 164 9.97 8.66 -6.26
N GLY A 165 10.50 7.47 -6.06
CA GLY A 165 11.66 7.00 -6.82
C GLY A 165 11.32 6.43 -8.20
N HIS A 166 10.19 5.75 -8.34
CA HIS A 166 9.87 5.04 -9.56
C HIS A 166 8.56 5.51 -10.20
N ARG A 167 7.40 5.12 -9.71
CA ARG A 167 6.10 5.56 -10.24
C ARG A 167 5.24 6.19 -9.15
N ALA A 168 4.50 7.20 -9.50
CA ALA A 168 3.52 7.76 -8.56
C ALA A 168 2.32 6.85 -8.40
N LEU A 169 1.75 6.39 -9.50
CA LEU A 169 0.55 5.59 -9.56
C LEU A 169 0.78 4.44 -10.53
N SER A 170 0.47 3.21 -10.11
CA SER A 170 0.63 2.00 -10.92
C SER A 170 -0.67 1.24 -11.11
N VAL A 171 -0.81 0.60 -12.26
CA VAL A 171 -1.93 -0.25 -12.64
C VAL A 171 -1.47 -1.29 -13.67
N GLN A 172 -0.72 -2.31 -13.21
CA GLN A 172 -0.14 -3.31 -14.10
C GLN A 172 0.00 -4.70 -13.42
N PRO A 173 -0.79 -5.71 -13.83
CA PRO A 173 -1.91 -5.62 -14.74
C PRO A 173 -3.18 -5.17 -14.06
N MET A 174 -4.20 -4.91 -14.89
CA MET A 174 -5.57 -4.74 -14.49
C MET A 174 -6.38 -5.92 -14.98
N PHE A 175 -7.09 -6.59 -14.08
CA PHE A 175 -7.83 -7.81 -14.43
C PHE A 175 -9.29 -7.57 -14.82
N GLY A 176 -9.72 -6.35 -14.82
CA GLY A 176 -11.08 -6.01 -15.17
C GLY A 176 -11.19 -4.54 -15.56
N GLY A 177 -11.57 -3.74 -14.62
CA GLY A 177 -11.84 -2.32 -14.80
C GLY A 177 -13.31 -1.99 -14.57
N PRO A 178 -13.67 -0.71 -14.47
CA PRO A 178 -12.76 0.43 -14.61
C PRO A 178 -11.89 0.69 -13.38
N VAL A 179 -10.74 1.34 -13.63
CA VAL A 179 -9.94 2.05 -12.62
C VAL A 179 -10.01 3.53 -12.93
N TYR A 180 -10.11 4.33 -11.90
CA TYR A 180 -10.24 5.77 -12.04
C TYR A 180 -9.09 6.50 -11.35
N PHE A 181 -8.36 7.30 -12.11
CA PHE A 181 -7.38 8.25 -11.60
C PHE A 181 -7.92 9.66 -11.79
N MET A 182 -8.24 10.36 -10.71
CA MET A 182 -8.90 11.64 -10.79
C MET A 182 -8.31 12.67 -9.82
N ARG A 183 -7.93 13.85 -10.35
CA ARG A 183 -7.51 14.98 -9.52
C ARG A 183 -6.37 14.69 -8.56
N ASN A 184 -5.50 13.72 -8.89
CA ASN A 184 -4.28 13.49 -8.13
C ASN A 184 -3.24 14.55 -8.49
N ILE A 185 -2.41 14.91 -7.53
CA ILE A 185 -1.27 15.81 -7.73
C ILE A 185 -0.02 14.95 -7.59
N VAL A 186 0.79 14.96 -8.64
CA VAL A 186 2.06 14.23 -8.66
C VAL A 186 3.16 15.22 -9.02
N TYR A 187 4.20 15.27 -8.22
CA TYR A 187 5.39 16.05 -8.55
C TYR A 187 6.63 15.47 -7.89
N HIS A 188 7.75 15.72 -8.52
CA HIS A 188 9.08 15.40 -8.03
C HIS A 188 9.86 16.70 -7.87
N ALA A 189 10.60 16.84 -6.78
CA ALA A 189 11.50 17.96 -6.66
C ALA A 189 12.55 17.88 -7.78
N PRO A 190 12.97 19.00 -8.39
CA PRO A 190 14.04 18.97 -9.36
C PRO A 190 15.27 18.28 -8.78
N GLU A 191 15.82 17.31 -9.51
CA GLU A 191 17.10 16.73 -9.15
C GLU A 191 18.15 17.83 -9.23
N GLY A 192 18.95 17.99 -8.20
CA GLY A 192 20.05 18.94 -8.20
C GLY A 192 20.02 19.94 -7.07
N GLY A 193 19.55 19.54 -5.95
CA GLY A 193 19.87 20.19 -4.66
C GLY A 193 21.08 19.50 -4.07
#